data_76df175b252ddcb30f352a69d19112e0
#
_entry.id   76df175b252ddcb30f352a69d19112e0
#
_cell.length_a   1.000
_cell.length_b   1.000
_cell.length_c   1.000
_cell.angle_alpha   90.00
_cell.angle_beta   90.00
_cell.angle_gamma   90.00
#
_symmetry.space_group_name_H-M   'P 1'
#
loop_
_entity.id
_entity.type
_entity.pdbx_description
1 polymer ?
#
loop_
_entity_poly.entity_id
_entity_poly.type
_entity_poly.pdbx_seq_one_letter_code
_entity_poly.pdbx_strand_id
1 'polypeptide(L)'
;TLGMDFLKTDTNNTFFPDKTKVILRDGIGHRDNKDSKNNKTKEKQFFTQLELTHHFYINKKNSFFIKNQNYYLKSNTYLTNELFRFGGLYSIRGFTENSLQAKFASIIITEYRFLLNKNLYLHSVIDYAIYQDLSILTSVQKINTIKTIGFGLGILTNNGILKLSITNGSNHDNDIKFFNSTVNLCYNVKF
;
A
#
# COMPACT_ATOMS: atom_id res chain seq x y z
N THR A 1 -11.93 -18.48 1.77
CA THR A 1 -11.53 -17.13 2.18
C THR A 1 -12.60 -16.59 3.10
N LEU A 2 -12.19 -16.13 4.27
CA LEU A 2 -13.02 -15.35 5.20
C LEU A 2 -12.57 -13.90 5.11
N GLY A 3 -13.50 -12.97 5.10
CA GLY A 3 -13.21 -11.54 5.09
C GLY A 3 -14.10 -10.79 6.06
N MET A 4 -13.57 -9.79 6.73
CA MET A 4 -14.31 -8.87 7.59
C MET A 4 -13.90 -7.45 7.25
N ASP A 5 -14.88 -6.63 6.91
CA ASP A 5 -14.69 -5.21 6.62
C ASP A 5 -15.44 -4.37 7.65
N PHE A 6 -14.74 -3.51 8.34
CA PHE A 6 -15.33 -2.54 9.27
C PHE A 6 -15.05 -1.12 8.74
N LEU A 7 -16.09 -0.30 8.67
CA LEU A 7 -16.00 1.10 8.25
C LEU A 7 -16.76 1.99 9.23
N LYS A 8 -16.04 2.92 9.87
CA LYS A 8 -16.64 4.02 10.63
C LYS A 8 -16.29 5.33 9.93
N THR A 9 -17.27 6.16 9.64
CA THR A 9 -17.08 7.47 9.00
C THR A 9 -17.84 8.52 9.80
N ASP A 10 -17.16 9.60 10.18
CA ASP A 10 -17.77 10.83 10.67
C ASP A 10 -17.61 11.90 9.59
N THR A 11 -18.73 12.50 9.18
CA THR A 11 -18.81 13.38 8.00
C THR A 11 -18.73 14.87 8.33
N ASN A 12 -18.32 15.24 9.54
CA ASN A 12 -18.28 16.64 9.99
C ASN A 12 -17.32 17.53 9.17
N ASN A 13 -16.44 16.93 8.37
CA ASN A 13 -15.55 17.67 7.48
C ASN A 13 -15.57 17.06 6.07
N THR A 14 -15.96 17.86 5.08
CA THR A 14 -16.09 17.42 3.69
C THR A 14 -14.75 17.00 3.04
N PHE A 15 -13.64 17.63 3.45
CA PHE A 15 -12.31 17.33 2.90
C PHE A 15 -11.58 16.20 3.63
N PHE A 16 -11.76 16.14 4.93
CA PHE A 16 -11.00 15.25 5.80
C PHE A 16 -11.96 14.61 6.80
N PRO A 17 -12.89 13.76 6.32
CA PRO A 17 -13.77 13.05 7.23
C PRO A 17 -12.94 12.16 8.15
N ASP A 18 -13.26 12.15 9.44
CA ASP A 18 -12.76 11.12 10.34
C ASP A 18 -13.25 9.79 9.84
N LYS A 19 -12.34 9.00 9.30
CA LYS A 19 -12.65 7.72 8.68
C LYS A 19 -11.72 6.66 9.22
N THR A 20 -12.29 5.63 9.82
CA THR A 20 -11.57 4.42 10.19
C THR A 20 -12.06 3.27 9.33
N LYS A 21 -11.13 2.56 8.72
CA LYS A 21 -11.41 1.36 7.93
C LYS A 21 -10.48 0.25 8.38
N VAL A 22 -11.05 -0.92 8.66
CA VAL A 22 -10.32 -2.14 8.97
C VAL A 22 -10.78 -3.20 7.99
N ILE A 23 -9.84 -3.83 7.31
CA ILE A 23 -10.10 -4.98 6.43
C ILE A 23 -9.21 -6.11 6.90
N LEU A 24 -9.81 -7.24 7.19
CA LEU A 24 -9.11 -8.50 7.48
C LEU A 24 -9.56 -9.55 6.45
N ARG A 25 -8.62 -10.21 5.83
CA ARG A 25 -8.87 -11.31 4.89
C ARG A 25 -7.93 -12.45 5.19
N ASP A 26 -8.48 -13.61 5.46
CA ASP A 26 -7.76 -14.84 5.70
C ASP A 26 -8.19 -15.91 4.71
N GLY A 27 -7.30 -16.78 4.32
CA GLY A 27 -7.64 -17.87 3.43
C GLY A 27 -6.70 -19.06 3.57
N ILE A 28 -7.29 -20.24 3.38
CA ILE A 28 -6.58 -21.52 3.27
C ILE A 28 -6.82 -22.03 1.87
N GLY A 29 -5.74 -22.38 1.19
CA GLY A 29 -5.76 -22.94 -0.17
C GLY A 29 -5.06 -24.28 -0.23
N HIS A 30 -5.38 -25.03 -1.28
CA HIS A 30 -4.65 -26.23 -1.67
C HIS A 30 -4.26 -26.06 -3.13
N ARG A 31 -3.02 -26.40 -3.44
CA ARG A 31 -2.50 -26.44 -4.80
C ARG A 31 -2.07 -27.85 -5.15
N ASP A 32 -2.52 -28.33 -6.30
CA ASP A 32 -2.07 -29.59 -6.87
C ASP A 32 -0.85 -29.33 -7.76
N ASN A 33 0.32 -29.75 -7.33
CA ASN A 33 1.53 -29.73 -8.14
C ASN A 33 1.69 -31.10 -8.84
N LYS A 34 1.97 -31.06 -10.15
CA LYS A 34 2.38 -32.22 -10.92
C LYS A 34 3.91 -32.16 -11.10
N ASP A 35 4.61 -33.11 -10.58
CA ASP A 35 6.04 -33.28 -10.86
C ASP A 35 6.25 -33.79 -12.29
N SER A 36 7.46 -33.60 -12.86
CA SER A 36 7.85 -34.07 -14.17
C SER A 36 7.64 -35.59 -14.35
N LYS A 37 7.50 -36.34 -13.25
CA LYS A 37 7.16 -37.77 -13.18
C LYS A 37 5.65 -38.03 -13.01
N ASN A 38 4.77 -37.06 -13.23
CA ASN A 38 3.30 -37.16 -13.07
C ASN A 38 2.82 -37.46 -11.63
N ASN A 39 3.67 -37.37 -10.62
CA ASN A 39 3.25 -37.51 -9.24
C ASN A 39 2.51 -36.24 -8.82
N LYS A 40 1.27 -36.38 -8.33
CA LYS A 40 0.48 -35.30 -7.78
C LYS A 40 0.85 -35.08 -6.31
N THR A 41 1.37 -33.93 -5.98
CA THR A 41 1.59 -33.51 -4.60
C THR A 41 0.61 -32.37 -4.27
N LYS A 42 -0.07 -32.46 -3.12
CA LYS A 42 -0.96 -31.40 -2.61
C LYS A 42 -0.18 -30.51 -1.65
N GLU A 43 -0.09 -29.25 -1.96
CA GLU A 43 0.48 -28.23 -1.08
C GLU A 43 -0.60 -27.42 -0.40
N LYS A 44 -0.45 -27.22 0.91
CA LYS A 44 -1.33 -26.34 1.69
C LYS A 44 -0.75 -24.95 1.69
N GLN A 45 -1.62 -23.95 1.52
CA GLN A 45 -1.28 -22.56 1.56
C GLN A 45 -2.16 -21.86 2.58
N PHE A 46 -1.58 -20.88 3.27
CA PHE A 46 -2.30 -19.97 4.17
C PHE A 46 -1.90 -18.54 3.82
N PHE A 47 -2.87 -17.65 3.69
CA PHE A 47 -2.60 -16.22 3.55
C PHE A 47 -3.43 -15.42 4.55
N THR A 48 -2.88 -14.31 4.98
CA THR A 48 -3.59 -13.29 5.75
C THR A 48 -3.24 -11.90 5.22
N GLN A 49 -4.24 -11.04 5.17
CA GLN A 49 -4.10 -9.64 4.78
C GLN A 49 -4.86 -8.78 5.80
N LEU A 50 -4.16 -7.81 6.39
CA LEU A 50 -4.73 -6.82 7.28
C LEU A 50 -4.47 -5.42 6.71
N GLU A 51 -5.52 -4.64 6.51
CA GLU A 51 -5.44 -3.23 6.15
C GLU A 51 -6.14 -2.39 7.22
N LEU A 52 -5.41 -1.45 7.78
CA LEU A 52 -5.90 -0.46 8.72
C LEU A 52 -5.74 0.91 8.10
N THR A 53 -6.81 1.68 8.04
CA THR A 53 -6.78 3.07 7.55
C THR A 53 -7.44 3.97 8.57
N HIS A 54 -6.79 5.07 8.88
CA HIS A 54 -7.36 6.08 9.77
C HIS A 54 -7.01 7.50 9.30
N HIS A 55 -7.99 8.38 9.40
CA HIS A 55 -7.86 9.81 9.16
C HIS A 55 -8.05 10.53 10.48
N PHE A 56 -6.99 11.17 10.97
CA PHE A 56 -7.03 12.01 12.16
C PHE A 56 -7.38 13.45 11.77
N TYR A 57 -8.46 13.96 12.31
CA TYR A 57 -8.78 15.37 12.25
C TYR A 57 -8.05 16.11 13.38
N ILE A 58 -7.15 17.01 13.03
CA ILE A 58 -6.40 17.80 14.02
C ILE A 58 -7.11 19.14 14.29
N ASN A 59 -7.43 19.86 13.23
CA ASN A 59 -8.17 21.11 13.29
C ASN A 59 -8.74 21.48 11.90
N LYS A 60 -9.39 22.65 11.77
CA LYS A 60 -10.05 23.11 10.52
C LYS A 60 -9.13 23.14 9.29
N LYS A 61 -7.80 23.20 9.48
CA LYS A 61 -6.82 23.28 8.38
C LYS A 61 -5.91 22.07 8.28
N ASN A 62 -5.84 21.24 9.32
CA ASN A 62 -4.83 20.18 9.42
C ASN A 62 -5.47 18.84 9.67
N SER A 63 -5.03 17.84 8.94
CA SER A 63 -5.36 16.44 9.16
C SER A 63 -4.16 15.52 8.90
N PHE A 64 -4.20 14.34 9.48
CA PHE A 64 -3.20 13.32 9.28
C PHE A 64 -3.86 12.03 8.83
N PHE A 65 -3.34 11.44 7.79
CA PHE A 65 -3.78 10.17 7.25
C PHE A 65 -2.71 9.13 7.49
N ILE A 66 -3.12 7.96 7.96
CA ILE A 66 -2.28 6.78 8.09
C ILE A 66 -3.00 5.57 7.51
N LYS A 67 -2.27 4.77 6.75
CA LYS A 67 -2.71 3.47 6.27
C LYS A 67 -1.61 2.46 6.54
N ASN A 68 -1.96 1.35 7.18
CA ASN A 68 -1.08 0.21 7.37
C ASN A 68 -1.63 -0.97 6.60
N GLN A 69 -0.79 -1.62 5.80
CA GLN A 69 -1.11 -2.82 5.04
C GLN A 69 -0.13 -3.90 5.41
N ASN A 70 -0.64 -5.02 5.88
CA ASN A 70 0.16 -6.20 6.19
C ASN A 70 -0.32 -7.37 5.35
N TYR A 71 0.61 -8.09 4.79
CA TYR A 71 0.37 -9.28 4.01
C TYR A 71 1.33 -10.39 4.41
N TYR A 72 0.81 -11.60 4.52
CA TYR A 72 1.62 -12.79 4.79
C TYR A 72 1.07 -13.99 4.03
N LEU A 73 1.94 -14.66 3.28
CA LEU A 73 1.67 -15.91 2.60
C LEU A 73 2.61 -16.99 3.12
N LYS A 74 2.06 -18.11 3.55
CA LYS A 74 2.80 -19.32 3.94
C LYS A 74 2.48 -20.43 2.96
N SER A 75 3.51 -20.98 2.32
CA SER A 75 3.46 -22.14 1.44
C SER A 75 4.79 -22.87 1.52
N ASN A 76 4.85 -24.14 1.10
CA ASN A 76 6.12 -24.87 0.98
C ASN A 76 6.90 -24.40 -0.25
N THR A 77 6.21 -24.14 -1.35
CA THR A 77 6.77 -23.51 -2.55
C THR A 77 5.96 -22.28 -2.91
N TYR A 78 6.58 -21.31 -3.59
CA TYR A 78 5.94 -20.07 -3.95
C TYR A 78 5.98 -19.88 -5.46
N LEU A 79 4.85 -19.56 -6.06
CA LEU A 79 4.77 -19.14 -7.44
C LEU A 79 4.69 -17.61 -7.50
N THR A 80 5.31 -17.03 -8.49
CA THR A 80 5.36 -15.54 -8.67
C THR A 80 3.98 -14.90 -8.73
N ASN A 81 2.97 -15.60 -9.28
CA ASN A 81 1.59 -15.12 -9.37
C ASN A 81 0.81 -15.19 -8.05
N GLU A 82 1.34 -15.88 -7.04
CA GLU A 82 0.74 -15.99 -5.70
C GLU A 82 1.26 -14.91 -4.75
N LEU A 83 2.40 -14.30 -5.08
CA LEU A 83 3.02 -13.28 -4.26
C LEU A 83 2.18 -11.99 -4.26
N PHE A 84 2.15 -11.34 -3.11
CA PHE A 84 1.55 -10.03 -2.98
C PHE A 84 2.34 -9.01 -3.82
N ARG A 85 1.64 -8.30 -4.71
CA ARG A 85 2.21 -7.25 -5.53
C ARG A 85 1.87 -5.90 -4.95
N PHE A 86 2.85 -5.03 -4.89
CA PHE A 86 2.70 -3.69 -4.33
C PHE A 86 3.65 -2.70 -5.01
N GLY A 87 3.52 -1.43 -4.67
CA GLY A 87 4.11 -0.27 -5.35
C GLY A 87 3.01 0.58 -5.96
N GLY A 88 3.28 1.87 -6.16
CA GLY A 88 2.36 2.81 -6.76
C GLY A 88 1.50 3.59 -5.75
N LEU A 89 0.54 4.34 -6.28
CA LEU A 89 -0.21 5.38 -5.57
C LEU A 89 -0.96 4.87 -4.32
N TYR A 90 -1.50 3.66 -4.36
CA TYR A 90 -2.34 3.11 -3.29
C TYR A 90 -1.60 2.19 -2.32
N SER A 91 -0.29 2.00 -2.56
CA SER A 91 0.61 1.20 -1.76
C SER A 91 1.84 2.03 -1.38
N ILE A 92 3.06 1.59 -1.65
CA ILE A 92 4.28 2.37 -1.40
C ILE A 92 4.55 3.29 -2.59
N ARG A 93 4.48 4.60 -2.38
CA ARG A 93 4.66 5.60 -3.43
C ARG A 93 6.15 5.75 -3.79
N GLY A 94 6.47 6.32 -4.96
CA GLY A 94 7.85 6.43 -5.44
C GLY A 94 8.37 5.18 -6.15
N PHE A 95 7.51 4.17 -6.34
CA PHE A 95 7.76 2.97 -7.12
C PHE A 95 6.67 2.79 -8.18
N THR A 96 6.99 2.10 -9.25
CA THR A 96 6.02 1.77 -10.29
C THR A 96 4.90 0.88 -9.73
N GLU A 97 3.70 1.02 -10.27
CA GLU A 97 2.53 0.23 -9.86
C GLU A 97 2.82 -1.27 -9.96
N ASN A 98 2.57 -2.02 -8.87
CA ASN A 98 2.75 -3.47 -8.78
C ASN A 98 4.17 -3.99 -9.15
N SER A 99 5.20 -3.13 -9.07
CA SER A 99 6.57 -3.50 -9.45
C SER A 99 7.29 -4.37 -8.41
N LEU A 100 6.82 -4.37 -7.19
CA LEU A 100 7.38 -5.11 -6.06
C LEU A 100 6.50 -6.30 -5.74
N GLN A 101 7.11 -7.39 -5.26
CA GLN A 101 6.38 -8.60 -4.88
C GLN A 101 7.00 -9.23 -3.63
N ALA A 102 6.15 -9.82 -2.79
CA ALA A 102 6.58 -10.38 -1.53
C ALA A 102 5.66 -11.50 -1.03
N LYS A 103 6.22 -12.44 -0.26
CA LYS A 103 5.45 -13.38 0.57
C LYS A 103 5.04 -12.76 1.90
N PHE A 104 5.81 -11.77 2.37
CA PHE A 104 5.55 -10.95 3.54
C PHE A 104 5.80 -9.48 3.21
N ALA A 105 4.84 -8.63 3.53
CA ALA A 105 5.00 -7.18 3.44
C ALA A 105 4.27 -6.51 4.60
N SER A 106 4.90 -5.49 5.18
CA SER A 106 4.27 -4.55 6.11
C SER A 106 4.59 -3.14 5.61
N ILE A 107 3.53 -2.40 5.27
CA ILE A 107 3.62 -1.11 4.59
C ILE A 107 2.89 -0.07 5.42
N ILE A 108 3.54 1.04 5.71
CA ILE A 108 2.96 2.20 6.37
C ILE A 108 2.99 3.38 5.39
N ILE A 109 1.84 3.94 5.12
CA ILE A 109 1.62 5.07 4.23
C ILE A 109 1.10 6.23 5.07
N THR A 110 1.72 7.40 4.97
CA THR A 110 1.30 8.56 5.75
C THR A 110 1.17 9.81 4.89
N GLU A 111 0.21 10.67 5.25
CA GLU A 111 0.05 12.01 4.68
C GLU A 111 -0.29 13.01 5.78
N TYR A 112 0.52 14.03 5.94
CA TYR A 112 0.08 15.24 6.65
C TYR A 112 -0.51 16.20 5.62
N ARG A 113 -1.75 16.64 5.85
CA ARG A 113 -2.51 17.47 4.93
C ARG A 113 -2.77 18.83 5.55
N PHE A 114 -2.45 19.87 4.80
CA PHE A 114 -2.66 21.26 5.17
C PHE A 114 -3.56 21.97 4.17
N LEU A 115 -4.72 22.45 4.64
CA LEU A 115 -5.72 23.13 3.83
C LEU A 115 -5.30 24.60 3.62
N LEU A 116 -4.96 24.96 2.38
CA LEU A 116 -4.63 26.33 1.99
C LEU A 116 -5.89 27.19 1.86
N ASN A 117 -6.91 26.65 1.21
CA ASN A 117 -8.22 27.27 1.05
C ASN A 117 -9.32 26.20 0.96
N LYS A 118 -10.59 26.62 0.72
CA LYS A 118 -11.73 25.69 0.67
C LYS A 118 -11.61 24.57 -0.38
N ASN A 119 -10.77 24.75 -1.40
CA ASN A 119 -10.66 23.82 -2.54
C ASN A 119 -9.24 23.29 -2.78
N LEU A 120 -8.25 23.72 -1.98
CA LEU A 120 -6.86 23.35 -2.21
C LEU A 120 -6.17 22.96 -0.90
N TYR A 121 -5.54 21.81 -0.87
CA TYR A 121 -4.66 21.39 0.21
C TYR A 121 -3.29 20.91 -0.29
N LEU A 122 -2.27 21.13 0.52
CA LEU A 122 -0.97 20.51 0.37
C LEU A 122 -0.91 19.24 1.21
N HIS A 123 -0.11 18.27 0.80
CA HIS A 123 0.18 17.10 1.62
C HIS A 123 1.65 16.68 1.50
N SER A 124 2.21 16.24 2.62
CA SER A 124 3.47 15.51 2.62
C SER A 124 3.23 14.03 2.37
N VAL A 125 4.25 13.36 1.89
CA VAL A 125 4.28 11.91 1.70
C VAL A 125 5.49 11.37 2.45
N ILE A 126 5.26 10.48 3.41
CA ILE A 126 6.31 9.73 4.09
C ILE A 126 5.80 8.30 4.24
N ASP A 127 6.37 7.37 3.47
CA ASP A 127 5.96 5.98 3.51
C ASP A 127 7.15 5.10 3.90
N TYR A 128 6.85 3.98 4.53
CA TYR A 128 7.83 3.01 4.96
C TYR A 128 7.31 1.59 4.72
N ALA A 129 8.17 0.71 4.21
CA ALA A 129 7.82 -0.69 4.07
C ALA A 129 8.97 -1.60 4.43
N ILE A 130 8.63 -2.74 5.02
CA ILE A 130 9.50 -3.91 5.14
C ILE A 130 8.84 -5.06 4.40
N TYR A 131 9.62 -5.81 3.63
CA TYR A 131 9.09 -6.91 2.86
C TYR A 131 10.13 -8.00 2.64
N GLN A 132 9.66 -9.20 2.36
CA GLN A 132 10.47 -10.35 2.04
C GLN A 132 10.21 -10.78 0.61
N ASP A 133 11.17 -10.50 -0.25
CA ASP A 133 11.17 -10.87 -1.67
C ASP A 133 11.68 -12.30 -1.83
N LEU A 134 11.08 -13.02 -2.78
CA LEU A 134 11.46 -14.36 -3.17
C LEU A 134 11.98 -14.44 -4.61
N SER A 135 12.10 -13.31 -5.29
CA SER A 135 12.59 -13.27 -6.68
C SER A 135 14.04 -13.73 -6.83
N ILE A 136 14.80 -13.71 -5.74
CA ILE A 136 16.17 -14.21 -5.71
C ILE A 136 16.17 -15.57 -5.02
N LEU A 137 16.40 -16.64 -5.77
CA LEU A 137 16.51 -18.04 -5.33
C LEU A 137 17.73 -18.32 -4.42
N THR A 138 18.29 -17.30 -3.79
CA THR A 138 19.35 -17.48 -2.80
C THR A 138 18.77 -17.94 -1.47
N SER A 139 19.41 -18.91 -0.85
CA SER A 139 19.04 -19.58 0.40
C SER A 139 18.90 -18.65 1.64
N VAL A 140 19.18 -17.37 1.50
CA VAL A 140 19.03 -16.36 2.55
C VAL A 140 17.80 -15.50 2.27
N GLN A 141 16.76 -15.70 3.05
CA GLN A 141 15.53 -14.90 3.00
C GLN A 141 15.83 -13.49 3.55
N LYS A 142 16.23 -12.58 2.68
CA LYS A 142 16.56 -11.20 3.06
C LYS A 142 15.29 -10.38 3.26
N ILE A 143 15.22 -9.66 4.38
CA ILE A 143 14.22 -8.61 4.61
C ILE A 143 14.75 -7.33 3.96
N ASN A 144 13.95 -6.78 3.06
CA ASN A 144 14.23 -5.53 2.39
C ASN A 144 13.42 -4.39 3.03
N THR A 145 13.98 -3.20 2.99
CA THR A 145 13.37 -1.99 3.54
C THR A 145 13.22 -0.95 2.44
N ILE A 146 12.08 -0.27 2.44
CA ILE A 146 11.78 0.83 1.54
C ILE A 146 11.42 2.06 2.36
N LYS A 147 11.90 3.21 1.91
CA LYS A 147 11.53 4.53 2.43
C LYS A 147 11.12 5.41 1.27
N THR A 148 10.04 6.16 1.43
CA THR A 148 9.59 7.11 0.44
C THR A 148 9.34 8.46 1.08
N ILE A 149 9.76 9.51 0.39
CA ILE A 149 9.48 10.90 0.75
C ILE A 149 8.91 11.63 -0.46
N GLY A 150 8.03 12.57 -0.21
CA GLY A 150 7.46 13.39 -1.27
C GLY A 150 6.49 14.44 -0.74
N PHE A 151 5.92 15.15 -1.67
CA PHE A 151 4.88 16.14 -1.41
C PHE A 151 3.90 16.18 -2.58
N GLY A 152 2.75 16.78 -2.33
CA GLY A 152 1.76 16.93 -3.38
C GLY A 152 0.69 17.94 -3.00
N LEU A 153 -0.27 18.09 -3.90
CA LEU A 153 -1.44 18.93 -3.74
C LEU A 153 -2.70 18.18 -4.16
N GLY A 154 -3.79 18.55 -3.50
CA GLY A 154 -5.11 18.07 -3.86
C GLY A 154 -6.05 19.22 -4.09
N ILE A 155 -6.79 19.16 -5.20
CA ILE A 155 -7.74 20.17 -5.64
C ILE A 155 -9.12 19.55 -5.59
N LEU A 156 -10.03 20.16 -4.81
CA LEU A 156 -11.44 19.80 -4.83
C LEU A 156 -12.10 20.43 -6.05
N THR A 157 -12.74 19.60 -6.83
CA THR A 157 -13.61 20.00 -7.94
C THR A 157 -15.07 19.67 -7.58
N ASN A 158 -16.02 20.13 -8.38
CA ASN A 158 -17.44 19.80 -8.16
C ASN A 158 -17.71 18.29 -8.19
N ASN A 159 -16.95 17.55 -8.99
CA ASN A 159 -17.17 16.12 -9.24
C ASN A 159 -16.16 15.20 -8.54
N GLY A 160 -15.23 15.73 -7.75
CA GLY A 160 -14.23 14.89 -7.10
C GLY A 160 -12.97 15.61 -6.65
N ILE A 161 -11.93 14.86 -6.36
CA ILE A 161 -10.64 15.37 -5.91
C ILE A 161 -9.56 14.98 -6.91
N LEU A 162 -8.89 15.97 -7.48
CA LEU A 162 -7.67 15.80 -8.25
C LEU A 162 -6.48 15.85 -7.31
N LYS A 163 -5.65 14.82 -7.30
CA LYS A 163 -4.41 14.75 -6.52
C LYS A 163 -3.21 14.66 -7.44
N LEU A 164 -2.21 15.50 -7.20
CA LEU A 164 -0.90 15.45 -7.82
C LEU A 164 0.15 15.25 -6.72
N SER A 165 1.08 14.33 -6.89
CA SER A 165 2.20 14.15 -5.96
C SER A 165 3.48 13.80 -6.68
N ILE A 166 4.58 14.31 -6.14
CA ILE A 166 5.94 13.98 -6.56
C ILE A 166 6.58 13.24 -5.39
N THR A 167 7.00 12.02 -5.63
CA THR A 167 7.52 11.11 -4.62
C THR A 167 8.82 10.47 -5.08
N ASN A 168 9.73 10.24 -4.15
CA ASN A 168 10.98 9.55 -4.39
C ASN A 168 11.13 8.42 -3.38
N GLY A 169 11.39 7.22 -3.89
CA GLY A 169 11.55 6.02 -3.08
C GLY A 169 12.99 5.53 -3.10
N SER A 170 13.48 5.10 -1.94
CA SER A 170 14.75 4.40 -1.80
C SER A 170 14.52 2.96 -1.34
N ASN A 171 15.34 2.06 -1.84
CA ASN A 171 15.46 0.69 -1.36
C ASN A 171 16.94 0.40 -1.04
N HIS A 172 17.26 -0.84 -0.69
CA HIS A 172 18.63 -1.25 -0.35
C HIS A 172 19.66 -0.95 -1.48
N ASP A 173 19.21 -0.97 -2.73
CA ASP A 173 20.08 -0.85 -3.90
C ASP A 173 20.09 0.57 -4.52
N ASN A 174 19.11 1.39 -4.16
CA ASN A 174 18.93 2.73 -4.70
C ASN A 174 18.69 3.75 -3.59
N ASP A 175 19.55 4.73 -3.50
CA ASP A 175 19.38 5.90 -2.64
C ASP A 175 18.33 6.87 -3.21
N ILE A 176 17.83 7.76 -2.35
CA ILE A 176 16.97 8.87 -2.79
C ILE A 176 17.78 9.77 -3.72
N LYS A 177 17.41 9.79 -5.01
CA LYS A 177 18.02 10.65 -6.03
C LYS A 177 16.92 11.45 -6.73
N PHE A 178 17.07 12.75 -6.81
CA PHE A 178 16.07 13.65 -7.42
C PHE A 178 15.58 13.18 -8.80
N PHE A 179 16.49 12.64 -9.61
CA PHE A 179 16.16 12.16 -10.97
C PHE A 179 15.29 10.89 -11.00
N ASN A 180 15.13 10.19 -9.88
CA ASN A 180 14.29 8.99 -9.76
C ASN A 180 12.90 9.30 -9.20
N SER A 181 12.47 10.57 -9.24
CA SER A 181 11.18 10.96 -8.71
C SER A 181 10.04 10.47 -9.60
N THR A 182 9.01 9.93 -8.97
CA THR A 182 7.77 9.50 -9.61
C THR A 182 6.71 10.58 -9.45
N VAL A 183 6.07 10.95 -10.55
CA VAL A 183 4.92 11.86 -10.56
C VAL A 183 3.66 11.03 -10.62
N ASN A 184 2.77 11.21 -9.65
CA ASN A 184 1.48 10.53 -9.59
C ASN A 184 0.36 11.55 -9.77
N LEU A 185 -0.53 11.28 -10.70
CA LEU A 185 -1.76 12.04 -10.92
C LEU A 185 -2.96 11.11 -10.71
N CYS A 186 -3.88 11.51 -9.87
CA CYS A 186 -5.09 10.75 -9.57
C CYS A 186 -6.30 11.65 -9.51
N TYR A 187 -7.40 11.21 -10.12
CA TYR A 187 -8.69 11.87 -10.01
C TYR A 187 -9.71 10.91 -9.37
N ASN A 188 -10.11 11.23 -8.15
CA ASN A 188 -11.12 10.48 -7.42
C ASN A 188 -12.49 11.13 -7.64
N VAL A 189 -13.33 10.50 -8.46
CA VAL A 189 -14.69 10.97 -8.73
C VAL A 189 -15.60 10.66 -7.53
N LYS A 190 -16.44 11.61 -7.17
CA LYS A 190 -17.48 11.46 -6.17
C LYS A 190 -18.82 11.33 -6.91
N PHE A 191 -19.44 10.20 -6.77
CA PHE A 191 -20.80 9.93 -7.23
C PHE A 191 -21.82 10.28 -6.15
#